data_976f43a164a5cf0d4299a2295c7c8337
#
_entry.id   976f43a164a5cf0d4299a2295c7c8337
#
_cell.length_a   1.000
_cell.length_b   1.000
_cell.length_c   1.000
_cell.angle_alpha   90.00
_cell.angle_beta   90.00
_cell.angle_gamma   90.00
#
_symmetry.space_group_name_H-M   'P 1'
#
loop_
_entity.id
_entity.type
_entity.pdbx_description
1 polymer ?
#
loop_
_entity_poly.entity_id
_entity_poly.type
_entity_poly.pdbx_seq_one_letter_code
_entity_poly.pdbx_strand_id
1 'polypeptide(L)'
;NSYIGNKDAYRRAMYQPRPKSNSEQINRLAKLALNYHPGEEWQYSAATSVVGHLVEIISGKSLDVFLKERIFNPLDMPDTHFYLDNTKGGRLTAQYTPGKDKKIILQDPGSERSRWVTAPRNIFSGSGGLVSTAIDYLKFQQMILNKGELNGVRILAPNTVSLMLENHTGNLPIWLTGPGTGFGLGYGVILDRGKSSSPLSEGSVYWGGAYCTISWIDREKDLVGLMMTQVRPYTHINIRRDFQVMTYQAIVD
;
A
#
# COMPACT_ATOMS: atom_id res chain seq x y z
N ASN A 1 12.87 8.04 -0.15
CA ASN A 1 13.57 9.32 -0.12
C ASN A 1 13.97 9.78 1.27
N SER A 2 13.70 9.04 2.29
CA SER A 2 13.74 9.47 3.68
C SER A 2 14.89 8.86 4.50
N TYR A 3 15.79 8.20 3.86
CA TYR A 3 17.00 7.78 4.53
C TYR A 3 18.10 8.72 4.15
N ILE A 4 18.47 9.60 5.11
CA ILE A 4 19.66 10.40 5.13
C ILE A 4 19.85 11.24 3.87
N GLY A 5 20.29 12.40 3.94
CA GLY A 5 20.72 13.26 2.85
C GLY A 5 21.54 12.61 1.73
N ASN A 6 21.70 11.28 1.73
CA ASN A 6 22.36 10.49 0.71
C ASN A 6 21.40 9.46 0.09
N LYS A 7 20.59 9.93 -0.87
CA LYS A 7 19.70 9.08 -1.70
C LYS A 7 20.42 7.88 -2.32
N ASP A 8 21.73 8.00 -2.59
CA ASP A 8 22.53 6.95 -3.21
C ASP A 8 22.92 5.85 -2.22
N ALA A 9 23.19 6.18 -0.96
CA ALA A 9 23.45 5.16 0.07
C ALA A 9 22.20 4.30 0.30
N TYR A 10 21.02 4.94 0.42
CA TYR A 10 19.74 4.23 0.53
C TYR A 10 19.47 3.35 -0.70
N ARG A 11 19.63 3.90 -1.91
CA ARG A 11 19.42 3.13 -3.14
C ARG A 11 20.35 1.93 -3.24
N ARG A 12 21.64 2.09 -2.87
CA ARG A 12 22.61 0.98 -2.81
C ARG A 12 22.18 -0.06 -1.78
N ALA A 13 21.86 0.35 -0.56
CA ALA A 13 21.43 -0.58 0.49
C ALA A 13 20.21 -1.41 0.07
N MET A 14 19.23 -0.78 -0.52
CA MET A 14 17.96 -1.42 -0.87
C MET A 14 18.01 -2.23 -2.16
N TYR A 15 18.84 -1.85 -3.15
CA TYR A 15 18.68 -2.35 -4.52
C TYR A 15 19.98 -2.75 -5.24
N GLN A 16 21.17 -2.42 -4.70
CA GLN A 16 22.42 -2.59 -5.45
C GLN A 16 23.58 -3.16 -4.60
N PRO A 17 24.14 -4.32 -4.99
CA PRO A 17 23.57 -5.30 -5.92
C PRO A 17 22.20 -5.78 -5.42
N ARG A 18 21.39 -6.38 -6.30
CA ARG A 18 20.06 -6.89 -5.90
C ARG A 18 20.21 -7.81 -4.68
N PRO A 19 19.49 -7.55 -3.57
CA PRO A 19 19.55 -8.40 -2.38
C PRO A 19 19.02 -9.81 -2.70
N LYS A 20 19.56 -10.82 -2.01
CA LYS A 20 19.15 -12.21 -2.18
C LYS A 20 17.98 -12.61 -1.27
N SER A 21 17.67 -11.78 -0.26
CA SER A 21 16.57 -12.00 0.70
C SER A 21 16.13 -10.70 1.35
N ASN A 22 14.96 -10.70 2.00
CA ASN A 22 14.51 -9.59 2.85
C ASN A 22 15.52 -9.31 3.97
N SER A 23 16.03 -10.36 4.62
CA SER A 23 17.04 -10.22 5.67
C SER A 23 18.28 -9.47 5.20
N GLU A 24 18.84 -9.83 4.05
CA GLU A 24 19.99 -9.12 3.50
C GLU A 24 19.66 -7.65 3.20
N GLN A 25 18.49 -7.38 2.61
CA GLN A 25 18.04 -6.03 2.31
C GLN A 25 17.94 -5.17 3.57
N ILE A 26 17.28 -5.69 4.61
CA ILE A 26 17.05 -4.95 5.85
C ILE A 26 18.36 -4.80 6.65
N ASN A 27 19.23 -5.81 6.67
CA ASN A 27 20.55 -5.71 7.31
C ASN A 27 21.46 -4.67 6.65
N ARG A 28 21.35 -4.48 5.33
CA ARG A 28 22.06 -3.39 4.63
C ARG A 28 21.47 -2.02 5.03
N LEU A 29 20.15 -1.93 5.13
CA LEU A 29 19.44 -0.72 5.52
C LEU A 29 19.78 -0.31 6.96
N ALA A 30 19.85 -1.27 7.89
CA ALA A 30 20.14 -1.05 9.31
C ALA A 30 21.54 -0.45 9.57
N LYS A 31 22.43 -0.51 8.60
CA LYS A 31 23.76 0.13 8.69
C LYS A 31 23.75 1.63 8.38
N LEU A 32 22.63 2.15 7.91
CA LEU A 32 22.49 3.58 7.61
C LEU A 32 21.95 4.30 8.85
N ALA A 33 22.43 5.52 9.06
CA ALA A 33 21.90 6.38 10.12
C ALA A 33 20.46 6.80 9.81
N LEU A 34 19.66 7.06 10.83
CA LEU A 34 18.32 7.65 10.67
C LEU A 34 18.45 9.15 10.32
N ASN A 35 17.47 9.68 9.59
CA ASN A 35 17.40 11.13 9.33
C ASN A 35 17.04 11.93 10.58
N TYR A 36 16.17 11.36 11.43
CA TYR A 36 15.62 11.97 12.63
C TYR A 36 15.54 10.93 13.74
N HIS A 37 15.47 11.35 14.97
CA HIS A 37 15.16 10.43 16.05
C HIS A 37 13.69 9.94 15.95
N PRO A 38 13.43 8.70 16.40
CA PRO A 38 12.07 8.19 16.42
C PRO A 38 11.11 9.12 17.19
N GLY A 39 10.00 9.48 16.54
CA GLY A 39 8.99 10.37 17.12
C GLY A 39 9.14 11.85 16.78
N GLU A 40 10.25 12.31 16.19
CA GLU A 40 10.45 13.70 15.82
C GLU A 40 9.75 14.10 14.52
N GLU A 41 9.76 13.20 13.53
CA GLU A 41 9.15 13.48 12.22
C GLU A 41 8.49 12.24 11.61
N TRP A 42 7.48 12.49 10.79
CA TRP A 42 6.92 11.48 9.92
C TRP A 42 7.67 11.46 8.58
N GLN A 43 8.12 10.26 8.18
CA GLN A 43 8.83 10.10 6.91
C GLN A 43 8.29 8.91 6.13
N TYR A 44 8.03 9.11 4.83
CA TYR A 44 7.74 8.02 3.91
C TYR A 44 9.01 7.20 3.66
N SER A 45 9.03 5.95 4.09
CA SER A 45 10.25 5.16 4.16
C SER A 45 10.05 3.67 3.84
N ALA A 46 11.11 2.87 3.98
CA ALA A 46 11.05 1.41 3.95
C ALA A 46 10.63 0.79 5.30
N ALA A 47 10.07 1.54 6.24
CA ALA A 47 9.68 1.03 7.55
C ALA A 47 8.74 -0.19 7.45
N THR A 48 7.77 -0.17 6.52
CA THR A 48 6.89 -1.32 6.29
C THR A 48 7.61 -2.54 5.71
N SER A 49 8.74 -2.37 5.00
CA SER A 49 9.61 -3.49 4.63
C SER A 49 10.33 -4.08 5.85
N VAL A 50 10.71 -3.24 6.81
CA VAL A 50 11.27 -3.71 8.10
C VAL A 50 10.21 -4.51 8.86
N VAL A 51 8.97 -4.01 8.94
CA VAL A 51 7.84 -4.74 9.55
C VAL A 51 7.63 -6.08 8.87
N GLY A 52 7.63 -6.13 7.54
CA GLY A 52 7.52 -7.39 6.79
C GLY A 52 8.61 -8.40 7.17
N HIS A 53 9.86 -7.94 7.32
CA HIS A 53 10.95 -8.80 7.77
C HIS A 53 10.81 -9.24 9.24
N LEU A 54 10.29 -8.39 10.13
CA LEU A 54 9.98 -8.79 11.50
C LEU A 54 8.91 -9.89 11.55
N VAL A 55 7.90 -9.82 10.67
CA VAL A 55 6.91 -10.90 10.52
C VAL A 55 7.60 -12.21 10.13
N GLU A 56 8.57 -12.20 9.22
CA GLU A 56 9.34 -13.40 8.86
C GLU A 56 10.11 -13.98 10.04
N ILE A 57 10.79 -13.12 10.82
CA ILE A 57 11.57 -13.56 12.00
C ILE A 57 10.65 -14.18 13.05
N ILE A 58 9.54 -13.52 13.39
CA ILE A 58 8.65 -13.95 14.47
C ILE A 58 7.85 -15.20 14.09
N SER A 59 7.42 -15.29 12.82
CA SER A 59 6.61 -16.41 12.36
C SER A 59 7.42 -17.63 11.90
N GLY A 60 8.70 -17.46 11.61
CA GLY A 60 9.54 -18.48 10.98
C GLY A 60 9.16 -18.80 9.53
N LYS A 61 8.33 -17.97 8.90
CA LYS A 61 7.83 -18.14 7.52
C LYS A 61 8.25 -16.96 6.66
N SER A 62 8.43 -17.17 5.34
CA SER A 62 8.56 -16.06 4.41
C SER A 62 7.27 -15.22 4.38
N LEU A 63 7.38 -13.93 4.10
CA LEU A 63 6.24 -13.01 4.15
C LEU A 63 5.10 -13.41 3.19
N ASP A 64 5.42 -13.94 2.03
CA ASP A 64 4.43 -14.42 1.06
C ASP A 64 3.63 -15.61 1.61
N VAL A 65 4.30 -16.58 2.24
CA VAL A 65 3.65 -17.74 2.88
C VAL A 65 2.80 -17.28 4.05
N PHE A 66 3.33 -16.40 4.91
CA PHE A 66 2.59 -15.87 6.05
C PHE A 66 1.30 -15.16 5.63
N LEU A 67 1.40 -14.22 4.66
CA LEU A 67 0.24 -13.47 4.19
C LEU A 67 -0.78 -14.37 3.49
N LYS A 68 -0.31 -15.36 2.71
CA LYS A 68 -1.18 -16.32 2.05
C LYS A 68 -1.99 -17.14 3.06
N GLU A 69 -1.33 -17.68 4.09
CA GLU A 69 -1.99 -18.54 5.08
C GLU A 69 -2.87 -17.77 6.06
N ARG A 70 -2.46 -16.56 6.45
CA ARG A 70 -3.09 -15.82 7.53
C ARG A 70 -4.11 -14.77 7.06
N ILE A 71 -4.03 -14.35 5.79
CA ILE A 71 -4.88 -13.30 5.24
C ILE A 71 -5.54 -13.75 3.95
N PHE A 72 -4.76 -14.11 2.90
CA PHE A 72 -5.34 -14.28 1.57
C PHE A 72 -6.25 -15.51 1.47
N ASN A 73 -5.81 -16.67 1.97
CA ASN A 73 -6.64 -17.88 1.97
C ASN A 73 -7.89 -17.73 2.85
N PRO A 74 -7.80 -17.26 4.12
CA PRO A 74 -8.98 -17.07 4.96
C PRO A 74 -10.00 -16.08 4.39
N LEU A 75 -9.56 -15.04 3.70
CA LEU A 75 -10.44 -14.05 3.07
C LEU A 75 -10.86 -14.43 1.64
N ASP A 76 -10.49 -15.62 1.15
CA ASP A 76 -10.75 -16.04 -0.23
C ASP A 76 -10.27 -15.00 -1.25
N MET A 77 -8.96 -14.67 -1.19
CA MET A 77 -8.25 -13.74 -2.08
C MET A 77 -7.30 -14.51 -3.02
N PRO A 78 -7.83 -15.32 -3.97
CA PRO A 78 -7.03 -16.26 -4.76
C PRO A 78 -6.11 -15.59 -5.78
N ASP A 79 -6.31 -14.32 -6.08
CA ASP A 79 -5.56 -13.58 -7.10
C ASP A 79 -4.62 -12.52 -6.48
N THR A 80 -4.31 -12.65 -5.17
CA THR A 80 -3.39 -11.75 -4.48
C THR A 80 -2.06 -12.45 -4.23
N HIS A 81 -0.97 -11.94 -4.83
CA HIS A 81 0.35 -12.58 -4.82
C HIS A 81 1.49 -11.56 -4.88
N PHE A 82 2.68 -11.91 -4.40
CA PHE A 82 3.90 -11.16 -4.70
C PHE A 82 4.40 -11.42 -6.13
N TYR A 83 4.24 -12.65 -6.61
CA TYR A 83 4.61 -13.07 -7.95
C TYR A 83 3.53 -14.00 -8.49
N LEU A 84 3.23 -13.84 -9.76
CA LEU A 84 2.27 -14.71 -10.44
C LEU A 84 2.96 -15.99 -10.93
N ASP A 85 2.20 -17.06 -10.99
CA ASP A 85 2.59 -18.22 -11.82
C ASP A 85 2.28 -17.95 -13.30
N ASN A 86 2.82 -18.80 -14.17
CA ASN A 86 2.66 -18.63 -15.61
C ASN A 86 1.19 -18.74 -16.07
N THR A 87 0.34 -19.44 -15.33
CA THR A 87 -1.08 -19.62 -15.69
C THR A 87 -1.89 -18.34 -15.49
N LYS A 88 -1.42 -17.42 -14.65
CA LYS A 88 -2.08 -16.13 -14.36
C LYS A 88 -1.48 -14.95 -15.12
N GLY A 89 -0.35 -15.14 -15.80
CA GLY A 89 0.37 -14.08 -16.52
C GLY A 89 -0.48 -13.37 -17.56
N GLY A 90 -1.32 -14.12 -18.29
CA GLY A 90 -2.23 -13.57 -19.32
C GLY A 90 -3.37 -12.70 -18.78
N ARG A 91 -3.60 -12.71 -17.44
CA ARG A 91 -4.59 -11.84 -16.77
C ARG A 91 -3.97 -10.56 -16.22
N LEU A 92 -2.65 -10.42 -16.28
CA LEU A 92 -1.95 -9.25 -15.75
C LEU A 92 -2.26 -8.03 -16.62
N THR A 93 -2.70 -6.96 -15.98
CA THR A 93 -2.99 -5.69 -16.66
C THR A 93 -1.71 -5.04 -17.17
N ALA A 94 -1.76 -4.49 -18.39
CA ALA A 94 -0.67 -3.72 -18.96
C ALA A 94 -0.35 -2.49 -18.12
N GLN A 95 0.94 -2.12 -18.05
CA GLN A 95 1.41 -0.92 -17.35
C GLN A 95 1.79 0.17 -18.36
N TYR A 96 1.47 1.40 -17.99
CA TYR A 96 1.68 2.57 -18.85
C TYR A 96 2.51 3.64 -18.13
N THR A 97 3.17 4.46 -18.94
CA THR A 97 3.83 5.69 -18.49
C THR A 97 3.36 6.87 -19.36
N PRO A 98 3.28 8.10 -18.83
CA PRO A 98 2.94 9.26 -19.66
C PRO A 98 4.06 9.60 -20.65
N GLY A 99 3.67 9.87 -21.87
CA GLY A 99 4.52 10.43 -22.92
C GLY A 99 4.57 11.95 -22.91
N LYS A 100 5.34 12.55 -23.82
CA LYS A 100 5.51 14.01 -23.92
C LYS A 100 4.20 14.75 -24.22
N ASP A 101 3.31 14.17 -24.99
CA ASP A 101 2.06 14.79 -25.48
C ASP A 101 0.83 14.36 -24.67
N LYS A 102 0.99 14.07 -23.37
CA LYS A 102 -0.06 13.51 -22.51
C LYS A 102 -0.62 12.15 -23.00
N LYS A 103 -0.01 11.54 -24.03
CA LYS A 103 -0.31 10.19 -24.47
C LYS A 103 0.27 9.17 -23.50
N ILE A 104 -0.39 8.06 -23.34
CA ILE A 104 0.14 6.95 -22.55
C ILE A 104 1.00 6.06 -23.45
N ILE A 105 2.15 5.64 -22.91
CA ILE A 105 3.11 4.74 -23.57
C ILE A 105 3.07 3.42 -22.83
N LEU A 106 2.91 2.32 -23.57
CA LEU A 106 2.99 0.99 -23.01
C LEU A 106 4.38 0.70 -22.46
N GLN A 107 4.48 0.29 -21.21
CA GLN A 107 5.72 -0.02 -20.51
C GLN A 107 5.91 -1.51 -20.24
N ASP A 108 4.83 -2.20 -19.85
CA ASP A 108 4.77 -3.64 -19.66
C ASP A 108 3.43 -4.13 -20.22
N PRO A 109 3.41 -5.04 -21.21
CA PRO A 109 2.16 -5.48 -21.84
C PRO A 109 1.27 -6.34 -20.93
N GLY A 110 1.74 -6.70 -19.73
CA GLY A 110 0.98 -7.57 -18.84
C GLY A 110 0.86 -8.99 -19.44
N SER A 111 1.91 -9.77 -19.41
CA SER A 111 1.94 -11.11 -19.99
C SER A 111 2.83 -12.02 -19.14
N GLU A 112 2.97 -13.28 -19.56
CA GLU A 112 3.89 -14.25 -18.96
C GLU A 112 5.36 -13.77 -18.97
N ARG A 113 5.69 -12.79 -19.80
CA ARG A 113 7.03 -12.18 -19.88
C ARG A 113 7.20 -11.02 -18.88
N SER A 114 6.15 -10.59 -18.22
CA SER A 114 6.23 -9.54 -17.22
C SER A 114 7.17 -9.93 -16.05
N ARG A 115 7.84 -8.94 -15.48
CA ARG A 115 8.66 -9.14 -14.28
C ARG A 115 7.89 -9.73 -13.09
N TRP A 116 6.59 -9.55 -13.04
CA TRP A 116 5.71 -10.10 -12.00
C TRP A 116 5.56 -11.62 -12.10
N VAL A 117 5.90 -12.18 -13.26
CA VAL A 117 5.94 -13.62 -13.52
C VAL A 117 7.38 -14.13 -13.51
N THR A 118 8.30 -13.43 -14.17
CA THR A 118 9.65 -13.91 -14.48
C THR A 118 10.73 -13.56 -13.45
N ALA A 119 10.49 -12.58 -12.56
CA ALA A 119 11.51 -12.15 -11.61
C ALA A 119 11.83 -13.24 -10.56
N PRO A 120 13.07 -13.27 -10.03
CA PRO A 120 13.41 -14.17 -8.93
C PRO A 120 12.52 -13.92 -7.70
N ARG A 121 11.96 -14.99 -7.15
CA ARG A 121 11.00 -14.98 -6.02
C ARG A 121 11.74 -15.04 -4.68
N ASN A 122 12.50 -14.02 -4.36
CA ASN A 122 13.36 -14.00 -3.18
C ASN A 122 13.24 -12.74 -2.32
N ILE A 123 12.43 -11.76 -2.76
CA ILE A 123 12.16 -10.53 -2.02
C ILE A 123 10.65 -10.34 -1.93
N PHE A 124 10.13 -10.33 -0.71
CA PHE A 124 8.73 -10.13 -0.37
C PHE A 124 8.60 -8.87 0.47
N SER A 125 8.51 -7.72 -0.19
CA SER A 125 8.56 -6.43 0.50
C SER A 125 7.25 -6.08 1.21
N GLY A 126 7.31 -5.74 2.48
CA GLY A 126 6.16 -5.18 3.21
C GLY A 126 5.73 -3.78 2.72
N SER A 127 6.58 -3.10 1.93
CA SER A 127 6.26 -1.76 1.39
C SER A 127 5.52 -1.79 0.04
N GLY A 128 5.32 -2.97 -0.56
CA GLY A 128 4.65 -3.11 -1.85
C GLY A 128 5.17 -4.29 -2.66
N GLY A 129 4.63 -4.45 -3.87
CA GLY A 129 5.02 -5.55 -4.76
C GLY A 129 3.95 -6.63 -4.91
N LEU A 130 2.86 -6.54 -4.17
CA LEU A 130 1.70 -7.38 -4.41
C LEU A 130 1.01 -7.01 -5.72
N VAL A 131 0.56 -8.02 -6.44
CA VAL A 131 -0.45 -7.94 -7.48
C VAL A 131 -1.76 -8.47 -6.92
N SER A 132 -2.88 -7.90 -7.33
CA SER A 132 -4.20 -8.28 -6.82
C SER A 132 -5.27 -7.90 -7.83
N THR A 133 -6.50 -8.32 -7.57
CA THR A 133 -7.70 -7.82 -8.26
C THR A 133 -8.45 -6.83 -7.36
N ALA A 134 -9.34 -6.03 -7.96
CA ALA A 134 -10.20 -5.13 -7.20
C ALA A 134 -11.09 -5.92 -6.22
N ILE A 135 -11.60 -7.08 -6.62
CA ILE A 135 -12.46 -7.92 -5.79
C ILE A 135 -11.69 -8.47 -4.58
N ASP A 136 -10.50 -9.02 -4.77
CA ASP A 136 -9.69 -9.52 -3.66
C ASP A 136 -9.35 -8.40 -2.67
N TYR A 137 -8.89 -7.26 -3.19
CA TYR A 137 -8.52 -6.16 -2.31
C TYR A 137 -9.73 -5.52 -1.62
N LEU A 138 -10.90 -5.53 -2.27
CA LEU A 138 -12.16 -5.11 -1.64
C LEU A 138 -12.52 -6.01 -0.46
N LYS A 139 -12.34 -7.33 -0.55
CA LYS A 139 -12.56 -8.26 0.58
C LYS A 139 -11.69 -7.88 1.79
N PHE A 140 -10.42 -7.54 1.56
CA PHE A 140 -9.54 -7.07 2.63
C PHE A 140 -10.03 -5.75 3.25
N GLN A 141 -10.40 -4.77 2.43
CA GLN A 141 -10.90 -3.48 2.93
C GLN A 141 -12.25 -3.64 3.66
N GLN A 142 -13.14 -4.49 3.15
CA GLN A 142 -14.41 -4.79 3.81
C GLN A 142 -14.20 -5.49 5.15
N MET A 143 -13.24 -6.42 5.25
CA MET A 143 -12.86 -7.04 6.52
C MET A 143 -12.42 -5.98 7.55
N ILE A 144 -11.66 -4.97 7.14
CA ILE A 144 -11.29 -3.85 8.02
C ILE A 144 -12.51 -3.02 8.42
N LEU A 145 -13.39 -2.64 7.48
CA LEU A 145 -14.63 -1.91 7.77
C LEU A 145 -15.51 -2.67 8.77
N ASN A 146 -15.62 -3.98 8.62
CA ASN A 146 -16.35 -4.90 9.50
C ASN A 146 -15.60 -5.23 10.81
N LYS A 147 -14.67 -4.38 11.22
CA LYS A 147 -13.92 -4.54 12.49
C LYS A 147 -13.19 -5.88 12.60
N GLY A 148 -12.57 -6.32 11.50
CA GLY A 148 -11.65 -7.45 11.46
C GLY A 148 -12.27 -8.80 11.07
N GLU A 149 -13.48 -8.80 10.53
CA GLU A 149 -14.20 -10.02 10.12
C GLU A 149 -14.84 -9.88 8.74
N LEU A 150 -14.84 -10.96 7.96
CA LEU A 150 -15.57 -11.06 6.71
C LEU A 150 -16.14 -12.46 6.56
N ASN A 151 -17.46 -12.57 6.25
CA ASN A 151 -18.16 -13.84 6.02
C ASN A 151 -17.95 -14.89 7.13
N GLY A 152 -17.93 -14.44 8.39
CA GLY A 152 -17.69 -15.31 9.56
C GLY A 152 -16.23 -15.66 9.82
N VAL A 153 -15.30 -15.17 9.00
CA VAL A 153 -13.85 -15.37 9.18
C VAL A 153 -13.24 -14.16 9.86
N ARG A 154 -12.75 -14.34 11.10
CA ARG A 154 -12.08 -13.28 11.85
C ARG A 154 -10.57 -13.32 11.64
N ILE A 155 -10.03 -12.22 11.15
CA ILE A 155 -8.58 -12.00 10.96
C ILE A 155 -8.00 -11.20 12.13
N LEU A 156 -8.71 -10.17 12.59
CA LEU A 156 -8.27 -9.26 13.65
C LEU A 156 -9.37 -9.06 14.69
N ALA A 157 -8.97 -8.79 15.93
CA ALA A 157 -9.90 -8.37 16.95
C ALA A 157 -10.43 -6.94 16.65
N PRO A 158 -11.68 -6.61 17.03
CA PRO A 158 -12.25 -5.27 16.79
C PRO A 158 -11.39 -4.13 17.36
N ASN A 159 -10.85 -4.29 18.58
CA ASN A 159 -9.98 -3.29 19.20
C ASN A 159 -8.65 -3.12 18.45
N THR A 160 -8.11 -4.19 17.85
CA THR A 160 -6.92 -4.10 17.02
C THR A 160 -7.19 -3.26 15.77
N VAL A 161 -8.34 -3.48 15.12
CA VAL A 161 -8.75 -2.66 13.97
C VAL A 161 -8.95 -1.21 14.38
N SER A 162 -9.64 -0.93 15.49
CA SER A 162 -9.77 0.44 16.00
C SER A 162 -8.41 1.10 16.17
N LEU A 163 -7.48 0.44 16.84
CA LEU A 163 -6.11 0.93 17.04
C LEU A 163 -5.39 1.19 15.70
N MET A 164 -5.54 0.31 14.72
CA MET A 164 -4.92 0.49 13.39
C MET A 164 -5.39 1.76 12.67
N LEU A 165 -6.63 2.15 12.87
CA LEU A 165 -7.29 3.24 12.16
C LEU A 165 -7.22 4.60 12.92
N GLU A 166 -6.64 4.63 14.11
CA GLU A 166 -6.42 5.85 14.88
C GLU A 166 -5.17 6.62 14.40
N ASN A 167 -5.13 7.92 14.69
CA ASN A 167 -3.94 8.72 14.43
C ASN A 167 -2.84 8.44 15.47
N HIS A 168 -1.72 7.89 15.03
CA HIS A 168 -0.55 7.63 15.87
C HIS A 168 0.55 8.67 15.74
N THR A 169 0.37 9.68 14.89
CA THR A 169 1.39 10.72 14.65
C THR A 169 1.16 12.00 15.43
N GLY A 170 0.10 12.05 16.23
CA GLY A 170 -0.23 13.26 16.98
C GLY A 170 -0.40 14.47 16.04
N ASN A 171 0.36 15.53 16.29
CA ASN A 171 0.35 16.75 15.49
C ASN A 171 1.49 16.82 14.46
N LEU A 172 2.25 15.75 14.27
CA LEU A 172 3.31 15.75 13.27
C LEU A 172 2.73 15.95 11.86
N PRO A 173 3.29 16.86 11.06
CA PRO A 173 2.81 17.10 9.71
C PRO A 173 3.10 15.92 8.81
N ILE A 174 2.09 15.43 8.12
CA ILE A 174 2.23 14.36 7.12
C ILE A 174 2.35 15.01 5.75
N TRP A 175 3.57 15.33 5.34
CA TRP A 175 3.84 16.08 4.12
C TRP A 175 3.26 15.42 2.84
N LEU A 176 3.09 14.10 2.84
CA LEU A 176 2.60 13.34 1.69
C LEU A 176 1.09 13.48 1.50
N THR A 177 0.34 13.63 2.57
CA THR A 177 -1.13 13.69 2.58
C THR A 177 -1.67 15.10 2.82
N GLY A 178 -0.82 15.99 3.34
CA GLY A 178 -1.14 17.39 3.54
C GLY A 178 -1.79 17.71 4.90
N PRO A 179 -2.21 18.96 5.11
CA PRO A 179 -2.82 19.40 6.34
C PRO A 179 -4.14 18.69 6.62
N GLY A 180 -4.56 18.65 7.88
CA GLY A 180 -5.81 18.00 8.29
C GLY A 180 -5.78 16.48 8.24
N THR A 181 -4.58 15.88 8.10
CA THR A 181 -4.41 14.43 8.04
C THR A 181 -3.43 13.95 9.10
N GLY A 182 -3.59 12.70 9.52
CA GLY A 182 -2.68 11.96 10.37
C GLY A 182 -2.32 10.62 9.75
N PHE A 183 -1.68 9.75 10.52
CA PHE A 183 -1.30 8.42 10.06
C PHE A 183 -1.54 7.36 11.14
N GLY A 184 -2.22 6.27 10.75
CA GLY A 184 -2.46 5.11 11.58
C GLY A 184 -1.42 4.01 11.34
N LEU A 185 -1.79 2.77 11.61
CA LEU A 185 -0.93 1.62 11.33
C LEU A 185 -1.13 1.13 9.88
N GLY A 186 -0.62 1.92 8.92
CA GLY A 186 -0.67 1.59 7.49
C GLY A 186 -1.63 2.44 6.65
N TYR A 187 -2.38 3.35 7.27
CA TYR A 187 -3.35 4.23 6.60
C TYR A 187 -3.09 5.70 6.93
N GLY A 188 -3.32 6.58 5.96
CA GLY A 188 -3.58 7.99 6.23
C GLY A 188 -4.97 8.14 6.85
N VAL A 189 -5.14 9.07 7.77
CA VAL A 189 -6.39 9.31 8.52
C VAL A 189 -6.84 10.73 8.26
N ILE A 190 -8.12 10.96 7.94
CA ILE A 190 -8.71 12.30 7.85
C ILE A 190 -9.01 12.78 9.27
N LEU A 191 -8.38 13.88 9.69
CA LEU A 191 -8.57 14.50 11.01
C LEU A 191 -9.44 15.75 10.95
N ASP A 192 -9.38 16.47 9.83
CA ASP A 192 -10.11 17.73 9.62
C ASP A 192 -10.40 17.87 8.13
N ARG A 193 -11.67 17.73 7.76
CA ARG A 193 -12.12 17.78 6.36
C ARG A 193 -11.83 19.13 5.70
N GLY A 194 -12.02 20.20 6.45
CA GLY A 194 -11.82 21.56 5.95
C GLY A 194 -10.35 21.80 5.57
N LYS A 195 -9.43 21.40 6.44
CA LYS A 195 -7.99 21.53 6.15
C LYS A 195 -7.48 20.57 5.11
N SER A 196 -7.95 19.32 5.10
CA SER A 196 -7.53 18.31 4.13
C SER A 196 -8.12 18.53 2.74
N SER A 197 -9.17 19.35 2.63
CA SER A 197 -9.96 19.53 1.41
C SER A 197 -10.44 18.18 0.83
N SER A 198 -10.73 17.21 1.70
CA SER A 198 -11.16 15.87 1.32
C SER A 198 -12.68 15.76 1.32
N PRO A 199 -13.30 15.01 0.37
CA PRO A 199 -14.73 14.70 0.47
C PRO A 199 -15.03 13.62 1.53
N LEU A 200 -14.02 12.88 1.99
CA LEU A 200 -14.15 11.81 2.96
C LEU A 200 -14.58 12.36 4.34
N SER A 201 -15.33 11.58 5.10
CA SER A 201 -15.69 11.91 6.49
C SER A 201 -14.47 11.94 7.41
N GLU A 202 -14.53 12.66 8.51
CA GLU A 202 -13.49 12.61 9.54
C GLU A 202 -13.39 11.20 10.13
N GLY A 203 -12.18 10.77 10.43
CA GLY A 203 -11.91 9.38 10.83
C GLY A 203 -11.90 8.37 9.66
N SER A 204 -12.19 8.79 8.44
CA SER A 204 -11.95 7.95 7.26
C SER A 204 -10.46 7.66 7.10
N VAL A 205 -10.15 6.48 6.61
CA VAL A 205 -8.77 6.06 6.35
C VAL A 205 -8.56 5.72 4.88
N TYR A 206 -7.36 5.98 4.38
CA TYR A 206 -7.06 5.80 2.96
C TYR A 206 -5.57 5.53 2.73
N TRP A 207 -5.26 4.97 1.59
CA TRP A 207 -3.90 4.95 1.05
C TRP A 207 -3.93 4.70 -0.44
N GLY A 208 -2.76 4.86 -1.07
CA GLY A 208 -2.64 4.67 -2.51
C GLY A 208 -1.32 4.04 -2.94
N GLY A 209 -1.30 3.49 -4.14
CA GLY A 209 -0.12 2.85 -4.72
C GLY A 209 0.57 3.68 -5.80
N ALA A 210 1.81 3.33 -6.13
CA ALA A 210 2.64 4.04 -7.09
C ALA A 210 2.09 4.02 -8.53
N TYR A 211 1.18 3.09 -8.84
CA TYR A 211 0.54 2.97 -10.16
C TYR A 211 -0.84 3.63 -10.22
N CYS A 212 -1.04 4.67 -9.42
CA CYS A 212 -2.28 5.44 -9.35
C CYS A 212 -3.48 4.66 -8.80
N THR A 213 -3.25 3.64 -8.00
CA THR A 213 -4.31 2.97 -7.25
C THR A 213 -4.65 3.78 -6.00
N ILE A 214 -5.91 3.74 -5.55
CA ILE A 214 -6.36 4.32 -4.29
C ILE A 214 -7.43 3.44 -3.68
N SER A 215 -7.43 3.35 -2.35
CA SER A 215 -8.55 2.82 -1.56
C SER A 215 -8.81 3.69 -0.35
N TRP A 216 -10.05 3.70 0.11
CA TRP A 216 -10.43 4.34 1.36
C TRP A 216 -11.55 3.58 2.03
N ILE A 217 -11.66 3.75 3.33
CA ILE A 217 -12.73 3.25 4.18
C ILE A 217 -13.33 4.45 4.89
N ASP A 218 -14.59 4.73 4.65
CA ASP A 218 -15.37 5.73 5.36
C ASP A 218 -16.34 5.03 6.32
N ARG A 219 -15.99 5.09 7.61
CA ARG A 219 -16.76 4.38 8.64
C ARG A 219 -18.07 5.08 8.99
N GLU A 220 -18.16 6.39 8.73
CA GLU A 220 -19.38 7.15 8.93
C GLU A 220 -20.44 6.81 7.87
N LYS A 221 -19.98 6.58 6.63
CA LYS A 221 -20.83 6.26 5.49
C LYS A 221 -20.97 4.76 5.22
N ASP A 222 -20.33 3.91 6.04
CA ASP A 222 -20.26 2.45 5.82
C ASP A 222 -19.79 2.10 4.39
N LEU A 223 -18.79 2.82 3.91
CA LEU A 223 -18.35 2.83 2.52
C LEU A 223 -16.90 2.39 2.36
N VAL A 224 -16.66 1.47 1.44
CA VAL A 224 -15.33 1.20 0.89
C VAL A 224 -15.26 1.70 -0.53
N GLY A 225 -14.30 2.58 -0.82
CA GLY A 225 -13.99 3.00 -2.17
C GLY A 225 -12.65 2.43 -2.65
N LEU A 226 -12.62 2.00 -3.90
CA LEU A 226 -11.43 1.40 -4.50
C LEU A 226 -11.35 1.74 -5.98
N MET A 227 -10.19 2.21 -6.42
CA MET A 227 -9.86 2.37 -7.84
C MET A 227 -8.48 1.77 -8.12
N MET A 228 -8.41 0.92 -9.13
CA MET A 228 -7.16 0.32 -9.61
C MET A 228 -6.84 0.81 -11.02
N THR A 229 -5.65 1.35 -11.19
CA THR A 229 -5.07 1.73 -12.48
C THR A 229 -3.63 1.25 -12.58
N GLN A 230 -3.02 1.36 -13.75
CA GLN A 230 -1.63 0.96 -13.96
C GLN A 230 -0.86 2.03 -14.75
N VAL A 231 -0.85 3.27 -14.23
CA VAL A 231 -0.11 4.40 -14.79
C VAL A 231 0.92 4.92 -13.79
N ARG A 232 2.19 5.03 -14.21
CA ARG A 232 3.26 5.58 -13.36
C ARG A 232 4.33 6.30 -14.20
N PRO A 233 4.74 7.54 -13.85
CA PRO A 233 4.14 8.40 -12.81
C PRO A 233 2.74 8.90 -13.24
N TYR A 234 1.95 9.38 -12.27
CA TYR A 234 0.59 9.88 -12.51
C TYR A 234 0.39 11.35 -12.10
N THR A 235 1.47 12.07 -11.89
CA THR A 235 1.45 13.48 -11.43
C THR A 235 0.76 14.47 -12.37
N HIS A 236 0.44 14.03 -13.58
CA HIS A 236 -0.24 14.81 -14.62
C HIS A 236 -1.76 14.62 -14.65
N ILE A 237 -2.32 13.78 -13.78
CA ILE A 237 -3.75 13.46 -13.68
C ILE A 237 -4.20 13.50 -12.22
N ASN A 238 -5.44 13.94 -11.98
CA ASN A 238 -6.07 14.01 -10.66
C ASN A 238 -7.11 12.92 -10.43
N ILE A 239 -7.12 11.87 -11.25
CA ILE A 239 -8.16 10.85 -11.30
C ILE A 239 -8.52 10.23 -9.94
N ARG A 240 -7.56 10.15 -9.01
CA ARG A 240 -7.83 9.68 -7.64
C ARG A 240 -8.81 10.59 -6.92
N ARG A 241 -8.53 11.89 -6.94
CA ARG A 241 -9.37 12.90 -6.31
C ARG A 241 -10.71 13.03 -7.02
N ASP A 242 -10.67 13.05 -8.35
CA ASP A 242 -11.88 13.15 -9.16
C ASP A 242 -12.81 11.97 -8.86
N PHE A 243 -12.27 10.76 -8.78
CA PHE A 243 -13.04 9.57 -8.44
C PHE A 243 -13.66 9.65 -7.02
N GLN A 244 -12.90 10.10 -6.02
CA GLN A 244 -13.43 10.32 -4.68
C GLN A 244 -14.55 11.35 -4.68
N VAL A 245 -14.33 12.52 -5.30
CA VAL A 245 -15.34 13.59 -5.37
C VAL A 245 -16.61 13.09 -6.05
N MET A 246 -16.51 12.43 -7.20
CA MET A 246 -17.67 11.88 -7.90
C MET A 246 -18.40 10.80 -7.10
N THR A 247 -17.67 9.98 -6.34
CA THR A 247 -18.27 8.98 -5.45
C THR A 247 -19.14 9.66 -4.39
N TYR A 248 -18.62 10.69 -3.72
CA TYR A 248 -19.38 11.39 -2.67
C TYR A 248 -20.49 12.27 -3.22
N GLN A 249 -20.39 12.76 -4.45
CA GLN A 249 -21.49 13.46 -5.14
C GLN A 249 -22.68 12.52 -5.48
N ALA A 250 -22.42 11.23 -5.60
CA ALA A 250 -23.46 10.25 -5.88
C ALA A 250 -24.23 9.77 -4.62
N ILE A 251 -23.75 10.13 -3.42
CA ILE A 251 -24.41 9.82 -2.15
C ILE A 251 -25.46 10.92 -1.89
N VAL A 252 -26.72 10.52 -1.76
CA VAL A 252 -27.87 11.44 -1.70
C VAL A 252 -28.64 11.41 -0.36
N ASP A 253 -28.12 10.74 0.62
CA ASP A 253 -28.67 10.58 1.98
C ASP A 253 -27.86 11.33 3.04
#